data_8a47ef46cbdccdcdaa0644cd4d24c2b2
#
_entry.id   8a47ef46cbdccdcdaa0644cd4d24c2b2
#
_cell.length_a   1.000
_cell.length_b   1.000
_cell.length_c   1.000
_cell.angle_alpha   90.00
_cell.angle_beta   90.00
_cell.angle_gamma   90.00
#
_symmetry.space_group_name_H-M   'P 1'
#
loop_
_entity.id
_entity.type
_entity.pdbx_description
1 polymer ?
#
loop_
_entity_poly.entity_id
_entity_poly.type
_entity_poly.pdbx_seq_one_letter_code
_entity_poly.pdbx_strand_id
1 'polypeptide(L)'
;MRIAIADDHALIRAGLKEILAARPNIHVIEATNGQELIKKINSLDIHVAILDISMPGRNGLETLKEIRATHPKLPVLMLSVYPEDQYAIRCLKAGAAGYLTKDSAPEMLLSAIDKLLKGEKFISPNLAHKLVSELDEKNKDKLPHEQLSDREFEVLKQIGSGLSVSQIAEKLFLSPKTISTYRTRILQKTGLKNNADLIHYVIEYELLNR
;
A
#
# COMPACT_ATOMS: atom_id res chain seq x y z
N MET A 1 -16.43 6.08 18.50
CA MET A 1 -15.20 6.24 17.71
C MET A 1 -15.47 5.74 16.28
N ARG A 2 -15.04 6.46 15.22
CA ARG A 2 -15.27 6.06 13.82
C ARG A 2 -13.97 5.60 13.18
N ILE A 3 -13.99 4.41 12.58
CA ILE A 3 -12.88 3.85 11.80
C ILE A 3 -13.36 3.69 10.36
N ALA A 4 -12.65 4.28 9.42
CA ALA A 4 -12.94 4.11 8.00
C ALA A 4 -12.10 2.95 7.43
N ILE A 5 -12.72 2.08 6.63
CA ILE A 5 -12.06 0.98 5.92
C ILE A 5 -12.24 1.21 4.42
N ALA A 6 -11.15 1.23 3.67
CA ALA A 6 -11.18 1.24 2.21
C ALA A 6 -10.47 0.00 1.66
N ASP A 7 -11.24 -0.83 0.99
CA ASP A 7 -10.82 -2.06 0.31
C ASP A 7 -11.86 -2.36 -0.77
N ASP A 8 -11.49 -2.81 -1.94
CA ASP A 8 -12.44 -3.16 -3.00
C ASP A 8 -13.07 -4.55 -2.80
N HIS A 9 -12.47 -5.41 -1.96
CA HIS A 9 -12.97 -6.75 -1.66
C HIS A 9 -14.00 -6.72 -0.52
N ALA A 10 -15.26 -7.00 -0.84
CA ALA A 10 -16.36 -6.99 0.14
C ALA A 10 -16.14 -7.97 1.31
N LEU A 11 -15.55 -9.15 1.04
CA LEU A 11 -15.27 -10.15 2.07
C LEU A 11 -14.23 -9.67 3.09
N ILE A 12 -13.20 -8.98 2.61
CA ILE A 12 -12.17 -8.40 3.50
C ILE A 12 -12.80 -7.33 4.38
N ARG A 13 -13.60 -6.41 3.81
CA ARG A 13 -14.28 -5.39 4.62
C ARG A 13 -15.19 -6.01 5.67
N ALA A 14 -15.95 -7.06 5.32
CA ALA A 14 -16.80 -7.77 6.27
C ALA A 14 -15.99 -8.41 7.40
N GLY A 15 -14.88 -9.09 7.11
CA GLY A 15 -14.00 -9.70 8.10
C GLY A 15 -13.37 -8.66 9.04
N LEU A 16 -12.85 -7.54 8.49
CA LEU A 16 -12.30 -6.46 9.31
C LEU A 16 -13.36 -5.83 10.22
N LYS A 17 -14.59 -5.68 9.73
CA LYS A 17 -15.71 -5.16 10.50
C LYS A 17 -16.08 -6.10 11.66
N GLU A 18 -16.06 -7.41 11.43
CA GLU A 18 -16.31 -8.41 12.47
C GLU A 18 -15.22 -8.35 13.56
N ILE A 19 -13.95 -8.27 13.19
CA ILE A 19 -12.85 -8.10 14.14
C ILE A 19 -13.02 -6.83 14.97
N LEU A 20 -13.38 -5.72 14.34
CA LEU A 20 -13.59 -4.44 15.01
C LEU A 20 -14.85 -4.42 15.88
N ALA A 21 -15.85 -5.25 15.61
CA ALA A 21 -17.06 -5.39 16.41
C ALA A 21 -16.79 -5.93 17.83
N ALA A 22 -15.62 -6.56 18.07
CA ALA A 22 -15.16 -6.92 19.41
C ALA A 22 -15.00 -5.68 20.33
N ARG A 23 -15.02 -4.46 19.78
CA ARG A 23 -14.98 -3.19 20.52
C ARG A 23 -16.31 -2.45 20.34
N PRO A 24 -17.22 -2.45 21.31
CA PRO A 24 -18.59 -1.95 21.15
C PRO A 24 -18.69 -0.43 20.82
N ASN A 25 -17.65 0.34 21.06
CA ASN A 25 -17.61 1.78 20.79
C ASN A 25 -17.05 2.13 19.40
N ILE A 26 -16.76 1.14 18.53
CA ILE A 26 -16.27 1.36 17.19
C ILE A 26 -17.44 1.36 16.20
N HIS A 27 -17.53 2.42 15.40
CA HIS A 27 -18.42 2.51 14.26
C HIS A 27 -17.58 2.44 12.97
N VAL A 28 -17.80 1.41 12.20
CA VAL A 28 -17.07 1.19 10.94
C VAL A 28 -17.77 1.94 9.80
N ILE A 29 -16.98 2.69 9.05
CA ILE A 29 -17.38 3.39 7.82
C ILE A 29 -16.67 2.70 6.66
N GLU A 30 -17.44 2.08 5.77
CA GLU A 30 -16.87 1.34 4.63
C GLU A 30 -16.71 2.24 3.40
N ALA A 31 -15.65 2.02 2.64
CA ALA A 31 -15.41 2.59 1.31
C ALA A 31 -14.89 1.48 0.39
N THR A 32 -15.26 1.53 -0.88
CA THR A 32 -14.86 0.54 -1.89
C THR A 32 -13.63 0.97 -2.69
N ASN A 33 -13.19 2.21 -2.52
CA ASN A 33 -12.03 2.79 -3.20
C ASN A 33 -11.53 4.04 -2.48
N GLY A 34 -10.35 4.53 -2.92
CA GLY A 34 -9.71 5.69 -2.29
C GLY A 34 -10.49 7.00 -2.42
N GLN A 35 -11.21 7.22 -3.52
CA GLN A 35 -12.02 8.45 -3.70
C GLN A 35 -13.21 8.48 -2.75
N GLU A 36 -13.88 7.35 -2.56
CA GLU A 36 -14.98 7.22 -1.61
C GLU A 36 -14.48 7.44 -0.18
N LEU A 37 -13.31 6.87 0.18
CA LEU A 37 -12.69 7.11 1.48
C LEU A 37 -12.44 8.60 1.72
N ILE A 38 -11.83 9.30 0.77
CA ILE A 38 -11.56 10.75 0.90
C ILE A 38 -12.85 11.55 1.10
N LYS A 39 -13.92 11.25 0.34
CA LYS A 39 -15.22 11.90 0.54
C LYS A 39 -15.75 11.70 1.95
N LYS A 40 -15.62 10.49 2.51
CA LYS A 40 -16.06 10.16 3.87
C LYS A 40 -15.21 10.84 4.93
N ILE A 41 -13.89 10.90 4.74
CA ILE A 41 -13.00 11.65 5.65
C ILE A 41 -13.34 13.13 5.67
N ASN A 42 -13.68 13.73 4.52
CA ASN A 42 -14.05 15.14 4.45
C ASN A 42 -15.40 15.47 5.10
N SER A 43 -16.31 14.48 5.19
CA SER A 43 -17.68 14.70 5.68
C SER A 43 -17.92 14.17 7.11
N LEU A 44 -17.05 13.32 7.60
CA LEU A 44 -17.19 12.62 8.88
C LEU A 44 -15.93 12.79 9.72
N ASP A 45 -16.10 12.87 11.03
CA ASP A 45 -14.99 12.85 11.97
C ASP A 45 -14.45 11.41 12.09
N ILE A 46 -13.44 11.07 11.30
CA ILE A 46 -12.78 9.76 11.27
C ILE A 46 -11.55 9.80 12.19
N HIS A 47 -11.42 8.79 13.05
CA HIS A 47 -10.35 8.71 14.04
C HIS A 47 -9.17 7.88 13.54
N VAL A 48 -9.41 6.86 12.72
CA VAL A 48 -8.40 6.01 12.06
C VAL A 48 -8.93 5.62 10.69
N ALA A 49 -8.06 5.59 9.69
CA ALA A 49 -8.35 5.02 8.39
C ALA A 49 -7.53 3.74 8.18
N ILE A 50 -8.19 2.67 7.73
CA ILE A 50 -7.59 1.42 7.25
C ILE A 50 -7.68 1.45 5.74
N LEU A 51 -6.57 1.33 5.04
CA LEU A 51 -6.47 1.59 3.61
C LEU A 51 -5.73 0.47 2.89
N ASP A 52 -6.42 -0.24 2.02
CA ASP A 52 -5.78 -1.21 1.13
C ASP A 52 -4.88 -0.50 0.11
N ILE A 53 -3.77 -1.15 -0.23
CA ILE A 53 -2.85 -0.67 -1.26
C ILE A 53 -3.43 -0.90 -2.66
N SER A 54 -4.00 -2.08 -2.90
CA SER A 54 -4.37 -2.56 -4.24
C SER A 54 -5.85 -2.32 -4.51
N MET A 55 -6.20 -1.08 -4.83
CA MET A 55 -7.57 -0.73 -5.20
C MET A 55 -7.66 -0.24 -6.65
N PRO A 56 -8.82 -0.44 -7.32
CA PRO A 56 -9.03 0.04 -8.68
C PRO A 56 -8.97 1.57 -8.78
N GLY A 57 -8.45 2.05 -9.89
CA GLY A 57 -8.29 3.48 -10.16
C GLY A 57 -7.12 4.09 -9.40
N ARG A 58 -7.41 4.86 -8.35
CA ARG A 58 -6.38 5.42 -7.46
C ARG A 58 -5.96 4.39 -6.43
N ASN A 59 -4.66 4.03 -6.40
CA ASN A 59 -4.16 3.07 -5.42
C ASN A 59 -4.06 3.66 -4.00
N GLY A 60 -3.86 2.77 -3.00
CA GLY A 60 -3.80 3.17 -1.60
C GLY A 60 -2.66 4.15 -1.28
N LEU A 61 -1.49 4.03 -1.90
CA LEU A 61 -0.38 4.96 -1.67
C LEU A 61 -0.66 6.38 -2.18
N GLU A 62 -1.30 6.51 -3.35
CA GLU A 62 -1.74 7.80 -3.87
C GLU A 62 -2.84 8.41 -2.97
N THR A 63 -3.75 7.57 -2.48
CA THR A 63 -4.80 7.97 -1.54
C THR A 63 -4.20 8.42 -0.21
N LEU A 64 -3.22 7.69 0.33
CA LEU A 64 -2.49 8.07 1.54
C LEU A 64 -1.84 9.45 1.40
N LYS A 65 -1.15 9.72 0.28
CA LYS A 65 -0.50 11.02 0.03
C LYS A 65 -1.50 12.17 0.04
N GLU A 66 -2.70 11.97 -0.53
CA GLU A 66 -3.77 12.97 -0.50
C GLU A 66 -4.32 13.17 0.92
N ILE A 67 -4.54 12.07 1.67
CA ILE A 67 -4.95 12.16 3.07
C ILE A 67 -3.90 12.91 3.89
N ARG A 68 -2.60 12.64 3.69
CA ARG A 68 -1.53 13.38 4.39
C ARG A 68 -1.52 14.87 4.08
N ALA A 69 -1.81 15.26 2.84
CA ALA A 69 -1.86 16.65 2.43
C ALA A 69 -3.06 17.40 3.03
N THR A 70 -4.22 16.75 3.15
CA THR A 70 -5.48 17.38 3.60
C THR A 70 -5.80 17.13 5.07
N HIS A 71 -5.44 15.97 5.59
CA HIS A 71 -5.71 15.52 6.98
C HIS A 71 -4.43 14.96 7.64
N PRO A 72 -3.41 15.81 7.89
CA PRO A 72 -2.08 15.35 8.36
C PRO A 72 -2.11 14.65 9.72
N LYS A 73 -3.12 14.88 10.54
CA LYS A 73 -3.27 14.28 11.87
C LYS A 73 -4.01 12.94 11.87
N LEU A 74 -4.73 12.60 10.80
CA LEU A 74 -5.50 11.35 10.74
C LEU A 74 -4.55 10.14 10.64
N PRO A 75 -4.47 9.22 11.60
CA PRO A 75 -3.66 8.04 11.47
C PRO A 75 -4.21 7.09 10.39
N VAL A 76 -3.34 6.67 9.47
CA VAL A 76 -3.67 5.74 8.39
C VAL A 76 -2.88 4.45 8.58
N LEU A 77 -3.59 3.33 8.75
CA LEU A 77 -3.06 1.98 8.73
C LEU A 77 -3.15 1.43 7.33
N MET A 78 -2.01 1.13 6.72
CA MET A 78 -2.01 0.44 5.42
C MET A 78 -2.27 -1.04 5.62
N LEU A 79 -3.14 -1.60 4.80
CA LEU A 79 -3.45 -3.03 4.75
C LEU A 79 -3.09 -3.57 3.38
N SER A 80 -2.50 -4.77 3.28
CA SER A 80 -2.05 -5.28 2.01
C SER A 80 -1.91 -6.78 1.99
N VAL A 81 -2.07 -7.39 0.82
CA VAL A 81 -1.66 -8.78 0.56
C VAL A 81 -0.13 -8.92 0.39
N TYR A 82 0.57 -7.80 0.21
CA TYR A 82 2.02 -7.82 0.00
C TYR A 82 2.76 -7.91 1.33
N PRO A 83 3.89 -8.68 1.39
CA PRO A 83 4.75 -8.72 2.55
C PRO A 83 5.31 -7.34 2.94
N GLU A 84 5.67 -7.16 4.21
CA GLU A 84 6.18 -5.89 4.75
C GLU A 84 7.42 -5.39 4.01
N ASP A 85 8.29 -6.28 3.56
CA ASP A 85 9.56 -5.96 2.91
C ASP A 85 9.41 -5.27 1.55
N GLN A 86 8.25 -5.38 0.92
CA GLN A 86 8.02 -4.80 -0.40
C GLN A 86 7.41 -3.39 -0.36
N TYR A 87 6.48 -3.15 0.57
CA TYR A 87 5.69 -1.93 0.56
C TYR A 87 5.73 -1.12 1.86
N ALA A 88 6.02 -1.77 3.01
CA ALA A 88 5.86 -1.09 4.29
C ALA A 88 6.73 0.16 4.41
N ILE A 89 7.99 0.09 3.96
CA ILE A 89 8.91 1.24 3.99
C ILE A 89 8.40 2.38 3.10
N ARG A 90 7.88 2.08 1.89
CA ARG A 90 7.26 3.07 1.01
C ARG A 90 6.03 3.72 1.67
N CYS A 91 5.19 2.92 2.33
CA CYS A 91 4.02 3.41 3.06
C CYS A 91 4.41 4.33 4.22
N LEU A 92 5.39 3.94 5.03
CA LEU A 92 5.86 4.74 6.16
C LEU A 92 6.53 6.05 5.70
N LYS A 93 7.32 6.02 4.62
CA LYS A 93 7.90 7.22 3.98
C LYS A 93 6.81 8.15 3.43
N ALA A 94 5.69 7.59 2.94
CA ALA A 94 4.54 8.36 2.50
C ALA A 94 3.66 8.89 3.64
N GLY A 95 3.99 8.56 4.90
CA GLY A 95 3.33 9.07 6.10
C GLY A 95 2.30 8.13 6.72
N ALA A 96 2.29 6.84 6.37
CA ALA A 96 1.46 5.86 7.08
C ALA A 96 1.82 5.80 8.58
N ALA A 97 0.82 5.58 9.41
CA ALA A 97 1.00 5.36 10.84
C ALA A 97 1.33 3.90 11.18
N GLY A 98 1.07 2.98 10.25
CA GLY A 98 1.41 1.57 10.38
C GLY A 98 1.16 0.80 9.10
N TYR A 99 1.58 -0.44 9.10
CA TYR A 99 1.39 -1.39 8.01
C TYR A 99 1.01 -2.76 8.60
N LEU A 100 0.04 -3.42 7.99
CA LEU A 100 -0.34 -4.81 8.27
C LEU A 100 -0.53 -5.58 6.97
N THR A 101 -0.15 -6.84 6.97
CA THR A 101 -0.59 -7.77 5.93
C THR A 101 -2.03 -8.21 6.20
N LYS A 102 -2.80 -8.52 5.15
CA LYS A 102 -4.18 -9.03 5.32
C LYS A 102 -4.21 -10.34 6.12
N ASP A 103 -3.15 -11.15 6.03
CA ASP A 103 -3.03 -12.41 6.77
C ASP A 103 -2.80 -12.20 8.27
N SER A 104 -2.08 -11.15 8.67
CA SER A 104 -1.84 -10.83 10.08
C SER A 104 -2.95 -9.97 10.72
N ALA A 105 -3.86 -9.44 9.91
CA ALA A 105 -4.92 -8.57 10.40
C ALA A 105 -5.82 -9.21 11.49
N PRO A 106 -6.25 -10.49 11.39
CA PRO A 106 -7.09 -11.11 12.42
C PRO A 106 -6.50 -11.02 13.83
N GLU A 107 -5.19 -11.19 13.97
CA GLU A 107 -4.50 -11.22 15.26
C GLU A 107 -4.05 -9.83 15.71
N MET A 108 -3.68 -8.95 14.79
CA MET A 108 -2.94 -7.72 15.10
C MET A 108 -3.75 -6.43 14.93
N LEU A 109 -4.90 -6.47 14.26
CA LEU A 109 -5.65 -5.25 13.92
C LEU A 109 -6.06 -4.43 15.15
N LEU A 110 -6.61 -5.06 16.17
CA LEU A 110 -7.06 -4.35 17.38
C LEU A 110 -5.88 -3.69 18.11
N SER A 111 -4.75 -4.40 18.21
CA SER A 111 -3.52 -3.85 18.80
C SER A 111 -2.98 -2.68 17.99
N ALA A 112 -3.02 -2.78 16.65
CA ALA A 112 -2.61 -1.70 15.77
C ALA A 112 -3.49 -0.46 16.00
N ILE A 113 -4.80 -0.62 15.99
CA ILE A 113 -5.75 0.49 16.23
C ILE A 113 -5.52 1.14 17.60
N ASP A 114 -5.34 0.35 18.67
CA ASP A 114 -5.08 0.87 20.02
C ASP A 114 -3.83 1.77 20.06
N LYS A 115 -2.74 1.38 19.36
CA LYS A 115 -1.52 2.19 19.24
C LYS A 115 -1.76 3.47 18.43
N LEU A 116 -2.42 3.35 17.28
CA LEU A 116 -2.69 4.50 16.42
C LEU A 116 -3.53 5.56 17.12
N LEU A 117 -4.50 5.16 17.93
CA LEU A 117 -5.35 6.06 18.72
C LEU A 117 -4.58 6.81 19.83
N LYS A 118 -3.49 6.23 20.31
CA LYS A 118 -2.55 6.90 21.25
C LYS A 118 -1.57 7.83 20.55
N GLY A 119 -1.64 7.93 19.21
CA GLY A 119 -0.67 8.68 18.41
C GLY A 119 0.66 7.95 18.17
N GLU A 120 0.73 6.68 18.54
CA GLU A 120 1.90 5.83 18.31
C GLU A 120 1.87 5.25 16.90
N LYS A 121 3.03 4.86 16.38
CA LYS A 121 3.13 4.10 15.14
C LYS A 121 3.01 2.60 15.40
N PHE A 122 2.36 1.88 14.49
CA PHE A 122 2.35 0.43 14.49
C PHE A 122 3.40 -0.09 13.49
N ILE A 123 4.51 -0.57 14.04
CA ILE A 123 5.66 -1.09 13.26
C ILE A 123 5.99 -2.46 13.85
N SER A 124 6.10 -3.48 13.00
CA SER A 124 6.55 -4.81 13.42
C SER A 124 8.04 -4.79 13.80
N PRO A 125 8.54 -5.70 14.65
CA PRO A 125 9.95 -5.81 14.96
C PRO A 125 10.83 -5.96 13.69
N ASN A 126 10.41 -6.78 12.74
CA ASN A 126 11.13 -6.99 11.48
C ASN A 126 11.24 -5.70 10.65
N LEU A 127 10.15 -4.95 10.56
CA LEU A 127 10.13 -3.68 9.85
C LEU A 127 10.98 -2.62 10.57
N ALA A 128 11.01 -2.62 11.90
CA ALA A 128 11.87 -1.73 12.67
C ALA A 128 13.36 -1.99 12.39
N HIS A 129 13.79 -3.25 12.35
CA HIS A 129 15.16 -3.61 11.98
C HIS A 129 15.51 -3.12 10.56
N LYS A 130 14.61 -3.31 9.58
CA LYS A 130 14.84 -2.83 8.21
C LYS A 130 14.94 -1.31 8.12
N LEU A 131 14.12 -0.58 8.86
CA LEU A 131 14.19 0.88 8.91
C LEU A 131 15.53 1.37 9.48
N VAL A 132 16.06 0.70 10.51
CA VAL A 132 17.38 1.01 11.05
C VAL A 132 18.46 0.74 10.02
N SER A 133 18.44 -0.43 9.37
CA SER A 133 19.39 -0.77 8.29
C SER A 133 19.36 0.25 7.15
N GLU A 134 18.18 0.72 6.73
CA GLU A 134 18.07 1.77 5.69
C GLU A 134 18.64 3.12 6.13
N LEU A 135 18.63 3.43 7.42
CA LEU A 135 19.26 4.65 7.93
C LEU A 135 20.79 4.57 7.89
N ASP A 136 21.33 3.39 8.15
CA ASP A 136 22.78 3.13 8.07
C ASP A 136 23.28 3.06 6.61
N GLU A 137 22.40 2.65 5.69
CA GLU A 137 22.70 2.50 4.25
C GLU A 137 22.58 3.80 3.42
N LYS A 138 22.45 4.96 4.03
CA LYS A 138 22.33 6.26 3.32
C LYS A 138 23.46 6.55 2.30
N ASN A 139 24.51 5.73 2.27
CA ASN A 139 25.67 5.84 1.37
C ASN A 139 25.82 4.67 0.37
N LYS A 140 24.87 3.72 0.30
CA LYS A 140 24.92 2.67 -0.73
C LYS A 140 24.07 3.06 -1.94
N ASP A 141 24.53 2.71 -3.12
CA ASP A 141 23.75 2.88 -4.35
C ASP A 141 22.38 2.20 -4.21
N LYS A 142 21.33 3.03 -4.27
CA LYS A 142 19.95 2.54 -4.20
C LYS A 142 19.71 1.52 -5.31
N LEU A 143 19.02 0.43 -4.98
CA LEU A 143 18.61 -0.53 -5.99
C LEU A 143 17.70 0.16 -7.05
N PRO A 144 17.84 -0.19 -8.32
CA PRO A 144 17.09 0.44 -9.40
C PRO A 144 15.58 0.52 -9.16
N HIS A 145 14.98 -0.51 -8.57
CA HIS A 145 13.55 -0.51 -8.28
C HIS A 145 13.12 0.41 -7.14
N GLU A 146 14.04 0.84 -6.28
CA GLU A 146 13.76 1.82 -5.22
C GLU A 146 13.54 3.24 -5.75
N GLN A 147 14.05 3.53 -6.96
CA GLN A 147 13.89 4.81 -7.65
C GLN A 147 12.54 4.91 -8.40
N LEU A 148 11.82 3.81 -8.50
CA LEU A 148 10.53 3.78 -9.16
C LEU A 148 9.46 4.45 -8.30
N SER A 149 8.57 5.20 -8.94
CA SER A 149 7.34 5.64 -8.30
C SER A 149 6.47 4.43 -7.93
N ASP A 150 5.50 4.62 -7.04
CA ASP A 150 4.64 3.54 -6.57
C ASP A 150 3.90 2.85 -7.73
N ARG A 151 3.44 3.62 -8.73
CA ARG A 151 2.79 3.07 -9.93
C ARG A 151 3.76 2.35 -10.86
N GLU A 152 4.96 2.88 -11.05
CA GLU A 152 5.99 2.20 -11.83
C GLU A 152 6.39 0.88 -11.16
N PHE A 153 6.51 0.86 -9.84
CA PHE A 153 6.82 -0.36 -9.08
C PHE A 153 5.68 -1.40 -9.18
N GLU A 154 4.43 -0.96 -9.06
CA GLU A 154 3.26 -1.80 -9.25
C GLU A 154 3.21 -2.41 -10.66
N VAL A 155 3.45 -1.61 -11.71
CA VAL A 155 3.52 -2.09 -13.10
C VAL A 155 4.70 -3.03 -13.31
N LEU A 156 5.88 -2.74 -12.73
CA LEU A 156 7.03 -3.64 -12.78
C LEU A 156 6.68 -5.04 -12.25
N LYS A 157 6.00 -5.12 -11.10
CA LYS A 157 5.56 -6.40 -10.51
C LYS A 157 4.60 -7.16 -11.43
N GLN A 158 3.65 -6.47 -12.05
CA GLN A 158 2.71 -7.10 -12.99
C GLN A 158 3.43 -7.62 -14.26
N ILE A 159 4.41 -6.88 -14.78
CA ILE A 159 5.27 -7.36 -15.88
C ILE A 159 6.06 -8.60 -15.42
N GLY A 160 6.64 -8.55 -14.23
CA GLY A 160 7.37 -9.67 -13.62
C GLY A 160 6.51 -10.93 -13.44
N SER A 161 5.20 -10.75 -13.22
CA SER A 161 4.22 -11.85 -13.18
C SER A 161 3.84 -12.38 -14.57
N GLY A 162 4.44 -11.89 -15.65
CA GLY A 162 4.19 -12.33 -17.01
C GLY A 162 2.95 -11.74 -17.68
N LEU A 163 2.31 -10.72 -17.09
CA LEU A 163 1.13 -10.10 -17.66
C LEU A 163 1.50 -9.18 -18.84
N SER A 164 0.68 -9.23 -19.89
CA SER A 164 0.76 -8.31 -21.03
C SER A 164 0.32 -6.89 -20.65
N VAL A 165 0.72 -5.90 -21.44
CA VAL A 165 0.31 -4.49 -21.27
C VAL A 165 -1.22 -4.35 -21.20
N SER A 166 -1.95 -5.09 -22.02
CA SER A 166 -3.43 -5.05 -22.03
C SER A 166 -4.02 -5.64 -20.74
N GLN A 167 -3.50 -6.77 -20.27
CA GLN A 167 -3.95 -7.38 -19.01
C GLN A 167 -3.63 -6.50 -17.79
N ILE A 168 -2.46 -5.86 -17.78
CA ILE A 168 -2.10 -4.91 -16.72
C ILE A 168 -3.04 -3.70 -16.75
N ALA A 169 -3.34 -3.19 -17.95
CA ALA A 169 -4.24 -2.06 -18.12
C ALA A 169 -5.65 -2.37 -17.60
N GLU A 170 -6.18 -3.53 -17.92
CA GLU A 170 -7.47 -4.01 -17.41
C GLU A 170 -7.44 -4.14 -15.87
N LYS A 171 -6.45 -4.84 -15.33
CA LYS A 171 -6.30 -5.07 -13.89
C LYS A 171 -6.17 -3.78 -13.08
N LEU A 172 -5.45 -2.79 -13.60
CA LEU A 172 -5.21 -1.50 -12.92
C LEU A 172 -6.24 -0.43 -13.29
N PHE A 173 -7.23 -0.75 -14.14
CA PHE A 173 -8.23 0.19 -14.65
C PHE A 173 -7.59 1.42 -15.33
N LEU A 174 -6.56 1.17 -16.14
CA LEU A 174 -5.81 2.19 -16.89
C LEU A 174 -5.85 1.90 -18.39
N SER A 175 -5.45 2.88 -19.21
CA SER A 175 -5.30 2.63 -20.65
C SER A 175 -4.01 1.86 -20.96
N PRO A 176 -3.97 1.02 -22.01
CA PRO A 176 -2.75 0.37 -22.47
C PRO A 176 -1.62 1.38 -22.78
N LYS A 177 -1.98 2.57 -23.26
CA LYS A 177 -1.04 3.66 -23.51
C LYS A 177 -0.38 4.14 -22.21
N THR A 178 -1.14 4.24 -21.13
CA THR A 178 -0.63 4.63 -19.79
C THR A 178 0.36 3.57 -19.29
N ILE A 179 0.01 2.29 -19.39
CA ILE A 179 0.91 1.18 -18.98
C ILE A 179 2.20 1.18 -19.82
N SER A 180 2.09 1.40 -21.14
CA SER A 180 3.26 1.51 -22.02
C SER A 180 4.17 2.68 -21.61
N THR A 181 3.60 3.79 -21.18
CA THR A 181 4.37 4.94 -20.65
C THR A 181 5.10 4.56 -19.36
N TYR A 182 4.43 3.90 -18.41
CA TYR A 182 5.09 3.40 -17.19
C TYR A 182 6.19 2.41 -17.52
N ARG A 183 5.95 1.45 -18.40
CA ARG A 183 6.97 0.49 -18.86
C ARG A 183 8.22 1.19 -19.40
N THR A 184 8.06 2.19 -20.25
CA THR A 184 9.18 2.97 -20.80
C THR A 184 9.97 3.66 -19.69
N ARG A 185 9.30 4.29 -18.73
CA ARG A 185 9.95 4.94 -17.58
C ARG A 185 10.67 3.94 -16.68
N ILE A 186 10.09 2.76 -16.47
CA ILE A 186 10.73 1.68 -15.71
C ILE A 186 12.04 1.28 -16.37
N LEU A 187 12.03 0.97 -17.67
CA LEU A 187 13.23 0.62 -18.42
C LEU A 187 14.31 1.71 -18.35
N GLN A 188 13.92 2.98 -18.47
CA GLN A 188 14.85 4.13 -18.35
C GLN A 188 15.47 4.23 -16.95
N LYS A 189 14.66 4.09 -15.89
CA LYS A 189 15.14 4.24 -14.51
C LYS A 189 15.94 3.04 -14.03
N THR A 190 15.62 1.84 -14.51
CA THR A 190 16.33 0.62 -14.12
C THR A 190 17.55 0.32 -15.00
N GLY A 191 17.68 0.96 -16.16
CA GLY A 191 18.73 0.65 -17.15
C GLY A 191 18.51 -0.66 -17.89
N LEU A 192 17.37 -1.35 -17.70
CA LEU A 192 17.04 -2.61 -18.35
C LEU A 192 16.50 -2.35 -19.78
N LYS A 193 16.66 -3.33 -20.68
CA LYS A 193 16.45 -3.10 -22.11
C LYS A 193 15.07 -3.56 -22.62
N ASN A 194 14.51 -4.61 -22.02
CA ASN A 194 13.30 -5.27 -22.52
C ASN A 194 12.50 -5.95 -21.38
N ASN A 195 11.35 -6.55 -21.72
CA ASN A 195 10.52 -7.23 -20.72
C ASN A 195 11.17 -8.47 -20.13
N ALA A 196 11.98 -9.20 -20.88
CA ALA A 196 12.68 -10.38 -20.36
C ALA A 196 13.65 -9.98 -19.25
N ASP A 197 14.38 -8.88 -19.43
CA ASP A 197 15.26 -8.32 -18.40
C ASP A 197 14.47 -7.88 -17.16
N LEU A 198 13.27 -7.25 -17.35
CA LEU A 198 12.39 -6.86 -16.24
C LEU A 198 11.89 -8.08 -15.46
N ILE A 199 11.48 -9.15 -16.16
CA ILE A 199 11.01 -10.39 -15.53
C ILE A 199 12.14 -11.04 -14.74
N HIS A 200 13.32 -11.17 -15.34
CA HIS A 200 14.50 -11.71 -14.66
C HIS A 200 14.85 -10.92 -13.42
N TYR A 201 14.88 -9.59 -13.53
CA TYR A 201 15.13 -8.67 -12.42
C TYR A 201 14.14 -8.84 -11.27
N VAL A 202 12.84 -8.93 -11.59
CA VAL A 202 11.78 -9.11 -10.57
C VAL A 202 11.92 -10.44 -9.83
N ILE A 203 12.36 -11.50 -10.51
CA ILE A 203 12.62 -12.83 -9.92
C ILE A 203 13.88 -12.78 -9.06
N GLU A 204 14.96 -12.22 -9.56
CA GLU A 204 16.26 -12.12 -8.88
C GLU A 204 16.16 -11.36 -7.54
N TYR A 205 15.39 -10.26 -7.53
CA TYR A 205 15.19 -9.46 -6.33
C TYR A 205 13.94 -9.84 -5.51
N GLU A 206 13.35 -11.01 -5.82
CA GLU A 206 12.19 -11.57 -5.12
C GLU A 206 11.02 -10.57 -4.96
N LEU A 207 10.78 -9.71 -5.97
CA LEU A 207 9.74 -8.67 -5.92
C LEU A 207 8.32 -9.21 -6.11
N LEU A 208 8.14 -10.49 -6.45
CA LEU A 208 6.84 -11.16 -6.50
C LEU A 208 6.53 -11.84 -5.17
N ASN A 209 5.25 -11.89 -4.82
CA ASN A 209 4.79 -12.75 -3.73
C ASN A 209 4.96 -14.21 -4.15
N ARG A 210 5.56 -15.03 -3.32
CA ARG A 210 5.41 -16.48 -3.34
C ARG A 210 4.21 -16.87 -2.53
#